data_50b682a8eac3f1a1c1a42727be56a089
#
_entry.id   50b682a8eac3f1a1c1a42727be56a089
#
_cell.length_a   1.000
_cell.length_b   1.000
_cell.length_c   1.000
_cell.angle_alpha   90.00
_cell.angle_beta   90.00
_cell.angle_gamma   90.00
#
_symmetry.space_group_name_H-M   'P 1'
#
loop_
_entity.id
_entity.type
_entity.pdbx_description
1 polymer ?
#
loop_
_entity_poly.entity_id
_entity_poly.type
_entity_poly.pdbx_seq_one_letter_code
_entity_poly.pdbx_strand_id
1 'polypeptide(L)'
;MGLWRAPHLPLFLLGTFWAALVPLVWLWPGLTCDPVAWHRQELVLGFAGAAMGGYLLSALPHWLKLAGGEGEGISPRGTMALVLAWVIGRLAGGACQPDGVALAGLALYPLGLALSLVLPVVRAKAWGRLPIALAPLLLLLIALRLRLASDSLTAVLGMALLVALVGGRIVPAFLLARTGDRSGRSPMPFGARLANGALALALLLHLLNAAEVWVGGMALAAALGQTLRMKHWALAPALSGHGDLMLLVLAWLWLPLGLALLGLGLTGAVALPLSTLTHALTMGLMGSMVLAVMARAWMARAPGRLVAGRATIAVFAVLQLTTLSRLALSEAGPAVVPAWACAWTLVAQHCARASLRPVPRPVFSARRGG
;
A
#
# COMPACT_ATOMS: atom_id res chain seq x y z
N MET A 1 -16.47 -17.77 14.31
CA MET A 1 -16.85 -16.60 13.45
C MET A 1 -15.88 -15.39 13.53
N GLY A 2 -14.87 -15.40 14.40
CA GLY A 2 -14.03 -14.23 14.67
C GLY A 2 -13.36 -13.55 13.46
N LEU A 3 -12.58 -14.29 12.67
CA LEU A 3 -11.75 -13.76 11.59
C LEU A 3 -12.54 -13.22 10.38
N TRP A 4 -13.72 -13.78 10.10
CA TRP A 4 -14.53 -13.47 8.91
C TRP A 4 -15.54 -12.33 9.12
N ARG A 5 -15.54 -11.68 10.30
CA ARG A 5 -16.46 -10.58 10.64
C ARG A 5 -16.23 -9.30 9.83
N ALA A 6 -15.02 -9.12 9.34
CA ALA A 6 -14.66 -8.01 8.49
C ALA A 6 -13.52 -8.41 7.53
N PRO A 7 -13.55 -7.95 6.28
CA PRO A 7 -12.61 -8.42 5.25
C PRO A 7 -11.15 -8.07 5.53
N HIS A 8 -10.89 -6.98 6.26
CA HIS A 8 -9.52 -6.61 6.62
C HIS A 8 -8.85 -7.58 7.60
N LEU A 9 -9.61 -8.29 8.45
CA LEU A 9 -9.01 -9.17 9.46
C LEU A 9 -8.19 -10.30 8.83
N PRO A 10 -8.74 -11.16 7.95
CA PRO A 10 -7.95 -12.21 7.31
C PRO A 10 -6.91 -11.65 6.35
N LEU A 11 -7.26 -10.63 5.55
CA LEU A 11 -6.35 -10.10 4.53
C LEU A 11 -5.16 -9.36 5.14
N PHE A 12 -5.34 -8.60 6.22
CA PHE A 12 -4.23 -7.96 6.92
C PHE A 12 -3.34 -9.00 7.62
N LEU A 13 -3.94 -10.02 8.23
CA LEU A 13 -3.17 -11.09 8.86
C LEU A 13 -2.30 -11.82 7.84
N LEU A 14 -2.88 -12.21 6.69
CA LEU A 14 -2.14 -12.86 5.60
C LEU A 14 -1.05 -11.97 5.03
N GLY A 15 -1.38 -10.71 4.73
CA GLY A 15 -0.40 -9.76 4.20
C GLY A 15 0.77 -9.53 5.16
N THR A 16 0.50 -9.32 6.45
CA THR A 16 1.56 -9.08 7.44
C THR A 16 2.44 -10.30 7.69
N PHE A 17 1.83 -11.49 7.74
CA PHE A 17 2.58 -12.74 7.80
C PHE A 17 3.46 -12.93 6.56
N TRP A 18 2.94 -12.63 5.37
CA TRP A 18 3.67 -12.74 4.12
C TRP A 18 4.82 -11.74 4.04
N ALA A 19 4.61 -10.49 4.52
CA ALA A 19 5.67 -9.49 4.61
C ALA A 19 6.81 -9.91 5.52
N ALA A 20 6.53 -10.67 6.60
CA ALA A 20 7.56 -11.24 7.47
C ALA A 20 8.30 -12.40 6.82
N LEU A 21 7.57 -13.28 6.10
CA LEU A 21 8.09 -14.53 5.56
C LEU A 21 8.96 -14.31 4.31
N VAL A 22 8.48 -13.51 3.35
CA VAL A 22 9.10 -13.40 2.03
C VAL A 22 10.57 -12.98 2.06
N PRO A 23 11.02 -12.01 2.85
CA PRO A 23 12.43 -11.62 2.88
C PRO A 23 13.36 -12.70 3.44
N LEU A 24 12.83 -13.71 4.15
CA LEU A 24 13.64 -14.82 4.66
C LEU A 24 14.25 -15.67 3.54
N VAL A 25 13.77 -15.55 2.30
CA VAL A 25 14.38 -16.20 1.12
C VAL A 25 15.87 -15.85 0.96
N TRP A 26 16.29 -14.68 1.43
CA TRP A 26 17.70 -14.28 1.41
C TRP A 26 18.58 -15.05 2.40
N LEU A 27 17.98 -15.68 3.43
CA LEU A 27 18.68 -16.55 4.36
C LEU A 27 18.73 -18.00 3.87
N TRP A 28 17.78 -18.38 3.00
CA TRP A 28 17.68 -19.71 2.40
C TRP A 28 17.36 -19.61 0.90
N PRO A 29 18.34 -19.25 0.05
CA PRO A 29 18.10 -19.04 -1.38
C PRO A 29 17.56 -20.28 -2.12
N GLY A 30 17.81 -21.47 -1.61
CA GLY A 30 17.34 -22.73 -2.19
C GLY A 30 15.83 -23.00 -2.05
N LEU A 31 15.07 -22.12 -1.35
CA LEU A 31 13.60 -22.25 -1.23
C LEU A 31 12.85 -21.96 -2.54
N THR A 32 13.48 -21.33 -3.52
CA THR A 32 12.88 -20.96 -4.80
C THR A 32 13.92 -20.97 -5.92
N CYS A 33 13.46 -21.17 -7.17
CA CYS A 33 14.32 -21.16 -8.35
C CYS A 33 14.93 -19.78 -8.65
N ASP A 34 14.21 -18.70 -8.36
CA ASP A 34 14.64 -17.32 -8.50
C ASP A 34 14.22 -16.49 -7.29
N PRO A 35 15.11 -16.34 -6.29
CA PRO A 35 14.82 -15.56 -5.08
C PRO A 35 14.46 -14.09 -5.37
N VAL A 36 15.09 -13.49 -6.39
CA VAL A 36 14.87 -12.07 -6.74
C VAL A 36 13.48 -11.87 -7.35
N ALA A 37 13.13 -12.69 -8.35
CA ALA A 37 11.82 -12.62 -8.99
C ALA A 37 10.70 -12.94 -7.98
N TRP A 38 10.87 -13.99 -7.18
CA TRP A 38 9.92 -14.38 -6.15
C TRP A 38 9.72 -13.28 -5.10
N HIS A 39 10.81 -12.70 -4.57
CA HIS A 39 10.76 -11.60 -3.60
C HIS A 39 9.96 -10.40 -4.15
N ARG A 40 10.25 -9.96 -5.37
CA ARG A 40 9.56 -8.84 -6.01
C ARG A 40 8.06 -9.11 -6.17
N GLN A 41 7.73 -10.27 -6.73
CA GLN A 41 6.36 -10.69 -6.96
C GLN A 41 5.57 -10.78 -5.64
N GLU A 42 6.13 -11.47 -4.66
CA GLU A 42 5.41 -11.79 -3.44
C GLU A 42 5.22 -10.59 -2.50
N LEU A 43 6.15 -9.65 -2.46
CA LEU A 43 5.95 -8.42 -1.69
C LEU A 43 4.94 -7.48 -2.35
N VAL A 44 4.87 -7.43 -3.68
CA VAL A 44 3.90 -6.56 -4.36
C VAL A 44 2.54 -7.21 -4.44
N LEU A 45 2.44 -8.42 -4.99
CA LEU A 45 1.14 -9.08 -5.24
C LEU A 45 0.60 -9.77 -3.99
N GLY A 46 1.48 -10.38 -3.19
CA GLY A 46 1.12 -11.07 -1.97
C GLY A 46 0.85 -10.10 -0.84
N PHE A 47 1.87 -9.43 -0.33
CA PHE A 47 1.76 -8.53 0.82
C PHE A 47 0.91 -7.29 0.52
N ALA A 48 1.35 -6.45 -0.43
CA ALA A 48 0.66 -5.19 -0.69
C ALA A 48 -0.72 -5.42 -1.32
N GLY A 49 -0.89 -6.47 -2.15
CA GLY A 49 -2.19 -6.87 -2.69
C GLY A 49 -3.19 -7.24 -1.60
N ALA A 50 -2.80 -8.05 -0.61
CA ALA A 50 -3.66 -8.39 0.53
C ALA A 50 -4.03 -7.15 1.37
N ALA A 51 -3.03 -6.28 1.64
CA ALA A 51 -3.24 -5.02 2.35
C ALA A 51 -4.25 -4.12 1.65
N MET A 52 -4.11 -3.96 0.33
CA MET A 52 -5.02 -3.20 -0.50
C MET A 52 -6.45 -3.75 -0.44
N GLY A 53 -6.63 -5.06 -0.61
CA GLY A 53 -7.95 -5.68 -0.53
C GLY A 53 -8.60 -5.50 0.83
N GLY A 54 -7.86 -5.74 1.91
CA GLY A 54 -8.35 -5.52 3.27
C GLY A 54 -8.84 -4.10 3.51
N TYR A 55 -8.08 -3.11 3.03
CA TYR A 55 -8.46 -1.71 3.13
C TYR A 55 -9.69 -1.37 2.25
N LEU A 56 -9.63 -1.67 0.94
CA LEU A 56 -10.68 -1.27 -0.01
C LEU A 56 -12.03 -1.90 0.30
N LEU A 57 -12.06 -3.19 0.64
CA LEU A 57 -13.29 -3.88 1.02
C LEU A 57 -13.88 -3.34 2.33
N SER A 58 -13.04 -2.90 3.27
CA SER A 58 -13.52 -2.29 4.52
C SER A 58 -13.98 -0.84 4.33
N ALA A 59 -13.51 -0.15 3.30
CA ALA A 59 -13.95 1.19 2.95
C ALA A 59 -15.23 1.20 2.07
N LEU A 60 -15.49 0.12 1.34
CA LEU A 60 -16.61 -0.01 0.40
C LEU A 60 -17.97 0.36 1.02
N PRO A 61 -18.38 -0.14 2.20
CA PRO A 61 -19.67 0.21 2.79
C PRO A 61 -19.85 1.72 2.99
N HIS A 62 -18.78 2.41 3.37
CA HIS A 62 -18.81 3.87 3.52
C HIS A 62 -19.00 4.58 2.17
N TRP A 63 -18.35 4.09 1.10
CA TRP A 63 -18.51 4.68 -0.23
C TRP A 63 -19.93 4.54 -0.75
N LEU A 64 -20.55 3.37 -0.54
CA LEU A 64 -21.92 3.09 -0.96
C LEU A 64 -22.92 3.96 -0.19
N LYS A 65 -22.73 4.13 1.12
CA LYS A 65 -23.58 5.04 1.93
C LYS A 65 -23.51 6.49 1.47
N LEU A 66 -22.32 6.98 1.12
CA LEU A 66 -22.15 8.34 0.58
C LEU A 66 -22.84 8.53 -0.79
N ALA A 67 -23.06 7.45 -1.53
CA ALA A 67 -23.81 7.47 -2.79
C ALA A 67 -25.31 7.22 -2.63
N GLY A 68 -25.83 7.17 -1.39
CA GLY A 68 -27.25 6.93 -1.09
C GLY A 68 -27.65 5.45 -1.05
N GLY A 69 -26.70 4.52 -1.13
CA GLY A 69 -26.96 3.08 -1.03
C GLY A 69 -27.01 2.57 0.42
N GLU A 70 -27.45 1.33 0.61
CA GLU A 70 -27.58 0.71 1.95
C GLU A 70 -26.24 0.49 2.66
N GLY A 71 -25.13 0.53 1.90
CA GLY A 71 -23.78 0.42 2.46
C GLY A 71 -23.40 -1.00 2.87
N GLU A 72 -23.94 -2.00 2.19
CA GLU A 72 -23.55 -3.38 2.38
C GLU A 72 -22.13 -3.65 1.89
N GLY A 73 -21.36 -4.38 2.70
CA GLY A 73 -20.01 -4.84 2.34
C GLY A 73 -20.03 -6.23 1.71
N ILE A 74 -18.83 -6.72 1.42
CA ILE A 74 -18.67 -8.11 0.99
C ILE A 74 -19.10 -9.10 2.08
N SER A 75 -19.76 -10.19 1.69
CA SER A 75 -20.15 -11.25 2.60
C SER A 75 -18.94 -12.03 3.16
N PRO A 76 -19.08 -12.73 4.29
CA PRO A 76 -18.03 -13.61 4.80
C PRO A 76 -17.59 -14.68 3.78
N ARG A 77 -18.53 -15.26 3.02
CA ARG A 77 -18.22 -16.23 1.95
C ARG A 77 -17.43 -15.60 0.81
N GLY A 78 -17.77 -14.37 0.40
CA GLY A 78 -17.01 -13.62 -0.59
C GLY A 78 -15.59 -13.30 -0.11
N THR A 79 -15.42 -12.96 1.17
CA THR A 79 -14.10 -12.78 1.76
C THR A 79 -13.30 -14.07 1.78
N MET A 80 -13.92 -15.20 2.11
CA MET A 80 -13.28 -16.54 2.05
C MET A 80 -12.83 -16.89 0.63
N ALA A 81 -13.67 -16.62 -0.38
CA ALA A 81 -13.33 -16.86 -1.79
C ALA A 81 -12.12 -16.02 -2.23
N LEU A 82 -12.04 -14.75 -1.80
CA LEU A 82 -10.88 -13.90 -2.08
C LEU A 82 -9.61 -14.38 -1.36
N VAL A 83 -9.71 -14.83 -0.12
CA VAL A 83 -8.59 -15.43 0.61
C VAL A 83 -8.11 -16.69 -0.12
N LEU A 84 -9.02 -17.56 -0.56
CA LEU A 84 -8.67 -18.76 -1.33
C LEU A 84 -7.99 -18.39 -2.65
N ALA A 85 -8.53 -17.42 -3.39
CA ALA A 85 -7.94 -16.92 -4.62
C ALA A 85 -6.52 -16.35 -4.38
N TRP A 86 -6.32 -15.66 -3.24
CA TRP A 86 -5.00 -15.17 -2.85
C TRP A 86 -4.04 -16.33 -2.57
N VAL A 87 -4.44 -17.36 -1.82
CA VAL A 87 -3.62 -18.55 -1.52
C VAL A 87 -3.27 -19.29 -2.81
N ILE A 88 -4.24 -19.54 -3.68
CA ILE A 88 -4.00 -20.17 -4.99
C ILE A 88 -2.95 -19.38 -5.79
N GLY A 89 -3.05 -18.06 -5.79
CA GLY A 89 -2.07 -17.20 -6.43
C GLY A 89 -0.65 -17.35 -5.86
N ARG A 90 -0.50 -17.60 -4.55
CA ARG A 90 0.83 -17.83 -3.94
C ARG A 90 1.40 -19.20 -4.32
N LEU A 91 0.55 -20.22 -4.38
CA LEU A 91 0.95 -21.59 -4.76
C LEU A 91 1.27 -21.67 -6.27
N ALA A 92 0.39 -21.16 -7.11
CA ALA A 92 0.55 -21.18 -8.56
C ALA A 92 1.59 -20.16 -9.07
N GLY A 93 1.78 -19.03 -8.36
CA GLY A 93 2.74 -17.98 -8.69
C GLY A 93 4.19 -18.29 -8.36
N GLY A 94 4.50 -19.50 -7.87
CA GLY A 94 5.88 -19.90 -7.53
C GLY A 94 6.85 -19.68 -8.70
N ALA A 95 8.09 -19.28 -8.39
CA ALA A 95 9.09 -18.93 -9.40
C ALA A 95 9.41 -20.07 -10.39
N CYS A 96 9.25 -21.32 -9.95
CA CYS A 96 9.50 -22.53 -10.75
C CYS A 96 8.31 -22.97 -11.62
N GLN A 97 7.15 -22.29 -11.53
CA GLN A 97 5.97 -22.67 -12.30
C GLN A 97 6.02 -22.10 -13.72
N PRO A 98 5.43 -22.79 -14.71
CA PRO A 98 5.25 -22.24 -16.06
C PRO A 98 4.49 -20.92 -16.02
N ASP A 99 4.85 -19.95 -16.88
CA ASP A 99 4.30 -18.60 -16.85
C ASP A 99 2.77 -18.57 -16.99
N GLY A 100 2.19 -19.40 -17.84
CA GLY A 100 0.74 -19.47 -18.01
C GLY A 100 0.01 -19.90 -16.71
N VAL A 101 0.53 -20.90 -16.01
CA VAL A 101 -0.02 -21.36 -14.72
C VAL A 101 0.13 -20.28 -13.66
N ALA A 102 1.32 -19.69 -13.59
CA ALA A 102 1.61 -18.63 -12.63
C ALA A 102 0.70 -17.42 -12.84
N LEU A 103 0.58 -16.92 -14.08
CA LEU A 103 -0.27 -15.77 -14.40
C LEU A 103 -1.74 -16.05 -14.15
N ALA A 104 -2.24 -17.24 -14.50
CA ALA A 104 -3.62 -17.64 -14.22
C ALA A 104 -3.91 -17.61 -12.71
N GLY A 105 -3.03 -18.20 -11.90
CA GLY A 105 -3.17 -18.17 -10.44
C GLY A 105 -3.06 -16.77 -9.85
N LEU A 106 -2.09 -15.98 -10.29
CA LEU A 106 -1.87 -14.60 -9.84
C LEU A 106 -3.03 -13.66 -10.20
N ALA A 107 -3.75 -13.94 -11.29
CA ALA A 107 -4.88 -13.14 -11.75
C ALA A 107 -6.15 -13.33 -10.89
N LEU A 108 -6.35 -14.48 -10.26
CA LEU A 108 -7.58 -14.80 -9.54
C LEU A 108 -7.93 -13.77 -8.46
N TYR A 109 -6.96 -13.43 -7.61
CA TYR A 109 -7.21 -12.50 -6.52
C TYR A 109 -7.50 -11.08 -6.98
N PRO A 110 -6.69 -10.42 -7.83
CA PRO A 110 -6.97 -9.07 -8.28
C PRO A 110 -8.24 -8.96 -9.13
N LEU A 111 -8.58 -9.97 -9.94
CA LEU A 111 -9.86 -10.01 -10.68
C LEU A 111 -11.05 -10.16 -9.72
N GLY A 112 -10.99 -11.09 -8.78
CA GLY A 112 -12.04 -11.27 -7.77
C GLY A 112 -12.23 -10.03 -6.92
N LEU A 113 -11.12 -9.36 -6.53
CA LEU A 113 -11.15 -8.12 -5.76
C LEU A 113 -11.76 -6.97 -6.58
N ALA A 114 -11.36 -6.82 -7.85
CA ALA A 114 -11.93 -5.81 -8.74
C ALA A 114 -13.44 -6.01 -8.91
N LEU A 115 -13.90 -7.23 -9.19
CA LEU A 115 -15.32 -7.55 -9.30
C LEU A 115 -16.08 -7.22 -8.01
N SER A 116 -15.52 -7.59 -6.85
CA SER A 116 -16.12 -7.34 -5.54
C SER A 116 -16.26 -5.84 -5.21
N LEU A 117 -15.47 -4.98 -5.84
CA LEU A 117 -15.53 -3.53 -5.68
C LEU A 117 -16.35 -2.85 -6.78
N VAL A 118 -16.14 -3.22 -8.04
CA VAL A 118 -16.76 -2.56 -9.19
C VAL A 118 -18.26 -2.80 -9.24
N LEU A 119 -18.73 -4.05 -9.04
CA LEU A 119 -20.15 -4.37 -9.13
C LEU A 119 -21.01 -3.55 -8.16
N PRO A 120 -20.70 -3.46 -6.83
CA PRO A 120 -21.48 -2.62 -5.92
C PRO A 120 -21.37 -1.12 -6.25
N VAL A 121 -20.19 -0.65 -6.67
CA VAL A 121 -19.97 0.76 -7.04
C VAL A 121 -20.84 1.16 -8.25
N VAL A 122 -20.90 0.30 -9.29
CA VAL A 122 -21.73 0.55 -10.48
C VAL A 122 -23.22 0.49 -10.12
N ARG A 123 -23.66 -0.51 -9.36
CA ARG A 123 -25.06 -0.65 -8.91
C ARG A 123 -25.53 0.55 -8.10
N ALA A 124 -24.68 1.07 -7.22
CA ALA A 124 -24.96 2.26 -6.40
C ALA A 124 -24.72 3.59 -7.16
N LYS A 125 -24.35 3.54 -8.45
CA LYS A 125 -23.99 4.71 -9.26
C LYS A 125 -22.93 5.62 -8.62
N ALA A 126 -22.04 5.04 -7.81
CA ALA A 126 -20.97 5.74 -7.13
C ALA A 126 -19.76 6.03 -8.03
N TRP A 127 -19.99 6.64 -9.21
CA TRP A 127 -19.03 6.81 -10.31
C TRP A 127 -17.70 7.44 -9.88
N GLY A 128 -17.72 8.36 -8.92
CA GLY A 128 -16.50 8.99 -8.39
C GLY A 128 -15.57 8.01 -7.64
N ARG A 129 -16.04 6.77 -7.36
CA ARG A 129 -15.28 5.69 -6.73
C ARG A 129 -14.77 4.65 -7.72
N LEU A 130 -15.26 4.66 -8.96
CA LEU A 130 -14.92 3.69 -9.98
C LEU A 130 -13.40 3.59 -10.24
N PRO A 131 -12.63 4.69 -10.35
CA PRO A 131 -11.17 4.58 -10.56
C PRO A 131 -10.45 3.84 -9.44
N ILE A 132 -10.91 3.99 -8.18
CA ILE A 132 -10.32 3.25 -7.04
C ILE A 132 -10.81 1.80 -7.02
N ALA A 133 -12.05 1.53 -7.41
CA ALA A 133 -12.58 0.17 -7.52
C ALA A 133 -11.87 -0.66 -8.61
N LEU A 134 -11.38 0.00 -9.66
CA LEU A 134 -10.58 -0.60 -10.73
C LEU A 134 -9.07 -0.76 -10.35
N ALA A 135 -8.62 -0.13 -9.27
CA ALA A 135 -7.21 -0.17 -8.88
C ALA A 135 -6.60 -1.59 -8.76
N PRO A 136 -7.34 -2.65 -8.33
CA PRO A 136 -6.79 -4.00 -8.32
C PRO A 136 -6.37 -4.51 -9.70
N LEU A 137 -6.93 -4.00 -10.80
CA LEU A 137 -6.53 -4.40 -12.16
C LEU A 137 -5.09 -3.99 -12.49
N LEU A 138 -4.55 -2.95 -11.83
CA LEU A 138 -3.13 -2.61 -11.98
C LEU A 138 -2.22 -3.74 -11.46
N LEU A 139 -2.66 -4.54 -10.49
CA LEU A 139 -1.90 -5.71 -10.05
C LEU A 139 -1.78 -6.77 -11.14
N LEU A 140 -2.74 -6.86 -12.07
CA LEU A 140 -2.63 -7.77 -13.23
C LEU A 140 -1.54 -7.30 -14.19
N LEU A 141 -1.49 -6.01 -14.50
CA LEU A 141 -0.42 -5.43 -15.31
C LEU A 141 0.94 -5.67 -14.64
N ILE A 142 1.04 -5.43 -13.35
CA ILE A 142 2.27 -5.66 -12.59
C ILE A 142 2.66 -7.14 -12.64
N ALA A 143 1.71 -8.08 -12.43
CA ALA A 143 1.99 -9.51 -12.50
C ALA A 143 2.53 -9.92 -13.87
N LEU A 144 1.90 -9.43 -14.95
CA LEU A 144 2.32 -9.69 -16.32
C LEU A 144 3.75 -9.17 -16.58
N ARG A 145 4.03 -7.93 -16.19
CA ARG A 145 5.34 -7.30 -16.42
C ARG A 145 6.45 -7.92 -15.58
N LEU A 146 6.16 -8.24 -14.32
CA LEU A 146 7.14 -8.93 -13.46
C LEU A 146 7.46 -10.34 -13.99
N ARG A 147 6.43 -11.07 -14.46
CA ARG A 147 6.60 -12.46 -14.86
C ARG A 147 7.24 -12.60 -16.23
N LEU A 148 6.79 -11.85 -17.23
CA LEU A 148 7.23 -12.00 -18.61
C LEU A 148 8.46 -11.13 -18.97
N ALA A 149 8.69 -10.04 -18.23
CA ALA A 149 9.76 -9.10 -18.56
C ALA A 149 10.72 -8.82 -17.40
N SER A 150 10.52 -9.45 -16.24
CA SER A 150 11.28 -9.16 -14.99
C SER A 150 11.29 -7.66 -14.64
N ASP A 151 10.26 -6.94 -15.07
CA ASP A 151 10.16 -5.48 -15.00
C ASP A 151 9.66 -5.02 -13.62
N SER A 152 10.61 -4.75 -12.74
CA SER A 152 10.31 -4.20 -11.41
C SER A 152 9.92 -2.73 -11.42
N LEU A 153 10.32 -1.96 -12.43
CA LEU A 153 10.02 -0.52 -12.45
C LEU A 153 8.52 -0.27 -12.68
N THR A 154 7.85 -1.07 -13.53
CA THR A 154 6.38 -1.07 -13.62
C THR A 154 5.72 -1.33 -12.27
N ALA A 155 6.22 -2.30 -11.49
CA ALA A 155 5.66 -2.60 -10.18
C ALA A 155 5.82 -1.42 -9.20
N VAL A 156 7.01 -0.82 -9.17
CA VAL A 156 7.34 0.29 -8.26
C VAL A 156 6.53 1.54 -8.61
N LEU A 157 6.54 1.96 -9.89
CA LEU A 157 5.76 3.12 -10.34
C LEU A 157 4.25 2.90 -10.19
N GLY A 158 3.77 1.70 -10.50
CA GLY A 158 2.36 1.33 -10.33
C GLY A 158 1.92 1.38 -8.86
N MET A 159 2.71 0.81 -7.95
CA MET A 159 2.41 0.87 -6.51
C MET A 159 2.52 2.29 -5.96
N ALA A 160 3.51 3.08 -6.39
CA ALA A 160 3.61 4.49 -6.02
C ALA A 160 2.38 5.27 -6.49
N LEU A 161 1.89 5.02 -7.71
CA LEU A 161 0.66 5.64 -8.23
C LEU A 161 -0.58 5.24 -7.41
N LEU A 162 -0.72 3.97 -7.05
CA LEU A 162 -1.81 3.50 -6.17
C LEU A 162 -1.78 4.21 -4.82
N VAL A 163 -0.60 4.31 -4.19
CA VAL A 163 -0.46 5.04 -2.93
C VAL A 163 -0.73 6.54 -3.12
N ALA A 164 -0.28 7.14 -4.21
CA ALA A 164 -0.55 8.56 -4.51
C ALA A 164 -2.05 8.84 -4.69
N LEU A 165 -2.79 7.94 -5.34
CA LEU A 165 -4.23 8.07 -5.58
C LEU A 165 -5.05 7.79 -4.31
N VAL A 166 -4.76 6.71 -3.61
CA VAL A 166 -5.52 6.25 -2.42
C VAL A 166 -5.07 7.01 -1.18
N GLY A 167 -3.78 6.93 -0.83
CA GLY A 167 -3.19 7.59 0.33
C GLY A 167 -3.33 9.10 0.27
N GLY A 168 -3.18 9.68 -0.91
CA GLY A 168 -3.35 11.11 -1.14
C GLY A 168 -4.78 11.63 -0.94
N ARG A 169 -5.78 10.77 -0.82
CA ARG A 169 -7.14 11.14 -0.38
C ARG A 169 -7.34 10.87 1.11
N ILE A 170 -6.76 9.79 1.60
CA ILE A 170 -6.92 9.31 2.97
C ILE A 170 -6.19 10.21 3.97
N VAL A 171 -4.90 10.49 3.71
CA VAL A 171 -4.06 11.23 4.66
C VAL A 171 -4.62 12.62 4.93
N PRO A 172 -4.87 13.47 3.91
CA PRO A 172 -5.47 14.79 4.16
C PRO A 172 -6.88 14.70 4.76
N ALA A 173 -7.68 13.70 4.40
CA ALA A 173 -9.01 13.53 4.99
C ALA A 173 -8.95 13.25 6.50
N PHE A 174 -7.98 12.46 6.95
CA PHE A 174 -7.79 12.21 8.39
C PHE A 174 -7.23 13.43 9.12
N LEU A 175 -6.33 14.19 8.50
CA LEU A 175 -5.82 15.44 9.05
C LEU A 175 -6.94 16.49 9.20
N LEU A 176 -7.73 16.73 8.14
CA LEU A 176 -8.85 17.66 8.14
C LEU A 176 -9.96 17.25 9.13
N ALA A 177 -10.27 15.95 9.21
CA ALA A 177 -11.24 15.45 10.18
C ALA A 177 -10.82 15.74 11.63
N ARG A 178 -9.52 15.86 11.89
CA ARG A 178 -8.99 16.17 13.22
C ARG A 178 -9.06 17.66 13.55
N THR A 179 -8.70 18.53 12.60
CA THR A 179 -8.72 19.99 12.80
C THR A 179 -10.13 20.57 12.88
N GLY A 180 -11.16 19.83 12.45
CA GLY A 180 -12.50 20.36 12.29
C GLY A 180 -12.61 21.40 11.17
N ASP A 181 -11.54 21.59 10.39
CA ASP A 181 -11.50 22.53 9.28
C ASP A 181 -12.53 22.13 8.22
N ARG A 182 -13.61 22.89 8.16
CA ARG A 182 -14.69 22.76 7.18
C ARG A 182 -14.51 23.72 6.00
N SER A 183 -13.28 24.21 5.77
CA SER A 183 -13.00 25.24 4.74
C SER A 183 -13.33 24.83 3.30
N GLY A 184 -13.96 23.67 3.09
CA GLY A 184 -14.35 23.19 1.75
C GLY A 184 -13.14 22.87 0.84
N ARG A 185 -11.94 22.86 1.38
CA ARG A 185 -10.73 22.54 0.62
C ARG A 185 -10.82 21.15 0.04
N SER A 186 -10.73 21.06 -1.26
CA SER A 186 -10.68 19.79 -1.95
C SER A 186 -9.49 18.96 -1.45
N PRO A 187 -9.67 17.70 -1.04
CA PRO A 187 -8.55 16.82 -0.70
C PRO A 187 -7.67 16.54 -1.92
N MET A 188 -8.08 16.93 -3.11
CA MET A 188 -7.36 16.75 -4.36
C MET A 188 -7.36 18.05 -5.20
N PRO A 189 -6.60 19.08 -4.76
CA PRO A 189 -6.46 20.33 -5.51
C PRO A 189 -5.83 20.08 -6.89
N PHE A 190 -5.92 21.05 -7.78
CA PHE A 190 -5.39 20.94 -9.15
C PHE A 190 -3.94 20.43 -9.19
N GLY A 191 -3.06 20.96 -8.32
CA GLY A 191 -1.68 20.51 -8.21
C GLY A 191 -1.52 19.03 -7.85
N ALA A 192 -2.44 18.47 -7.04
CA ALA A 192 -2.43 17.04 -6.75
C ALA A 192 -2.79 16.20 -7.97
N ARG A 193 -3.69 16.69 -8.84
CA ARG A 193 -4.03 16.01 -10.10
C ARG A 193 -2.85 16.04 -11.07
N LEU A 194 -2.14 17.16 -11.16
CA LEU A 194 -0.92 17.27 -11.97
C LEU A 194 0.19 16.33 -11.46
N ALA A 195 0.41 16.27 -10.15
CA ALA A 195 1.42 15.40 -9.56
C ALA A 195 1.12 13.89 -9.82
N ASN A 196 -0.14 13.50 -9.70
CA ASN A 196 -0.56 12.14 -10.03
C ASN A 196 -0.50 11.88 -11.55
N GLY A 197 -0.82 12.88 -12.38
CA GLY A 197 -0.68 12.84 -13.84
C GLY A 197 0.76 12.65 -14.29
N ALA A 198 1.71 13.38 -13.69
CA ALA A 198 3.14 13.22 -13.95
C ALA A 198 3.63 11.81 -13.60
N LEU A 199 3.18 11.25 -12.46
CA LEU A 199 3.51 9.87 -12.08
C LEU A 199 2.87 8.83 -13.01
N ALA A 200 1.63 9.04 -13.43
CA ALA A 200 0.98 8.18 -14.42
C ALA A 200 1.67 8.26 -15.78
N LEU A 201 2.14 9.45 -16.18
CA LEU A 201 2.91 9.65 -17.40
C LEU A 201 4.29 8.98 -17.31
N ALA A 202 4.96 9.03 -16.14
CA ALA A 202 6.20 8.29 -15.93
C ALA A 202 6.00 6.78 -16.15
N LEU A 203 4.94 6.21 -15.59
CA LEU A 203 4.58 4.80 -15.80
C LEU A 203 4.28 4.52 -17.28
N LEU A 204 3.50 5.38 -17.95
CA LEU A 204 3.17 5.21 -19.36
C LEU A 204 4.41 5.28 -20.26
N LEU A 205 5.28 6.27 -20.05
CA LEU A 205 6.54 6.40 -20.80
C LEU A 205 7.43 5.16 -20.62
N HIS A 206 7.51 4.63 -19.39
CA HIS A 206 8.23 3.39 -19.14
C HIS A 206 7.62 2.19 -19.89
N LEU A 207 6.28 2.04 -19.88
CA LEU A 207 5.59 0.97 -20.61
C LEU A 207 5.76 1.07 -22.12
N LEU A 208 5.94 2.29 -22.65
CA LEU A 208 6.22 2.56 -24.07
C LEU A 208 7.71 2.44 -24.41
N ASN A 209 8.56 2.01 -23.46
CA ASN A 209 10.02 1.90 -23.60
C ASN A 209 10.69 3.23 -24.00
N ALA A 210 10.16 4.37 -23.52
CA ALA A 210 10.80 5.66 -23.69
C ALA A 210 12.15 5.71 -22.94
N ALA A 211 13.05 6.59 -23.38
CA ALA A 211 14.35 6.74 -22.72
C ALA A 211 14.19 7.06 -21.23
N GLU A 212 15.05 6.47 -20.39
CA GLU A 212 14.98 6.57 -18.93
C GLU A 212 14.98 8.01 -18.41
N VAL A 213 15.65 8.92 -19.15
CA VAL A 213 15.69 10.35 -18.81
C VAL A 213 14.30 10.99 -18.79
N TRP A 214 13.39 10.58 -19.68
CA TRP A 214 12.00 11.09 -19.69
C TRP A 214 11.18 10.52 -18.55
N VAL A 215 11.34 9.24 -18.27
CA VAL A 215 10.71 8.57 -17.12
C VAL A 215 11.18 9.23 -15.82
N GLY A 216 12.49 9.44 -15.69
CA GLY A 216 13.12 10.11 -14.55
C GLY A 216 12.65 11.55 -14.37
N GLY A 217 12.58 12.32 -15.47
CA GLY A 217 12.07 13.69 -15.48
C GLY A 217 10.63 13.78 -14.98
N MET A 218 9.75 12.85 -15.40
CA MET A 218 8.38 12.80 -14.92
C MET A 218 8.29 12.33 -13.46
N ALA A 219 9.16 11.45 -13.01
CA ALA A 219 9.25 11.08 -11.59
C ALA A 219 9.68 12.26 -10.71
N LEU A 220 10.63 13.09 -11.16
CA LEU A 220 11.03 14.34 -10.48
C LEU A 220 9.89 15.36 -10.45
N ALA A 221 9.18 15.55 -11.56
CA ALA A 221 8.01 16.44 -11.61
C ALA A 221 6.90 15.94 -10.65
N ALA A 222 6.67 14.64 -10.59
CA ALA A 222 5.75 14.04 -9.63
C ALA A 222 6.23 14.26 -8.18
N ALA A 223 7.51 14.06 -7.88
CA ALA A 223 8.10 14.29 -6.55
C ALA A 223 7.86 15.73 -6.08
N LEU A 224 8.16 16.70 -6.92
CA LEU A 224 7.91 18.12 -6.64
C LEU A 224 6.42 18.38 -6.39
N GLY A 225 5.55 17.87 -7.26
CA GLY A 225 4.10 18.03 -7.13
C GLY A 225 3.55 17.42 -5.84
N GLN A 226 4.02 16.23 -5.43
CA GLN A 226 3.63 15.59 -4.18
C GLN A 226 4.13 16.35 -2.94
N THR A 227 5.32 16.98 -3.01
CA THR A 227 5.84 17.85 -1.96
C THR A 227 4.99 19.12 -1.84
N LEU A 228 4.73 19.80 -2.95
CA LEU A 228 3.91 21.02 -2.98
C LEU A 228 2.48 20.77 -2.49
N ARG A 229 1.93 19.61 -2.77
CA ARG A 229 0.63 19.20 -2.27
C ARG A 229 0.53 19.22 -0.75
N MET A 230 1.59 18.87 -0.02
CA MET A 230 1.61 18.86 1.43
C MET A 230 1.42 20.25 2.06
N LYS A 231 1.74 21.33 1.33
CA LYS A 231 1.47 22.71 1.78
C LYS A 231 -0.02 22.97 2.06
N HIS A 232 -0.91 22.21 1.43
CA HIS A 232 -2.36 22.32 1.61
C HIS A 232 -2.90 21.41 2.70
N TRP A 233 -2.04 20.67 3.41
CA TRP A 233 -2.42 19.76 4.46
C TRP A 233 -2.35 20.45 5.82
N ALA A 234 -3.29 20.10 6.70
CA ALA A 234 -3.25 20.55 8.09
C ALA A 234 -2.21 19.71 8.88
N LEU A 235 -0.93 20.00 8.69
CA LEU A 235 0.16 19.21 9.31
C LEU A 235 0.30 19.47 10.81
N ALA A 236 -0.09 20.64 11.32
CA ALA A 236 0.04 20.99 12.73
C ALA A 236 -0.56 19.94 13.69
N PRO A 237 -1.72 19.32 13.44
CA PRO A 237 -2.25 18.25 14.28
C PRO A 237 -1.36 17.00 14.32
N ALA A 238 -0.70 16.66 13.23
CA ALA A 238 0.22 15.52 13.18
C ALA A 238 1.49 15.78 14.00
N LEU A 239 1.95 17.03 14.03
CA LEU A 239 3.13 17.46 14.77
C LEU A 239 2.83 17.72 16.25
N SER A 240 1.58 17.94 16.64
CA SER A 240 1.16 18.27 18.02
C SER A 240 0.82 17.05 18.89
N GLY A 241 1.52 15.93 18.73
CA GLY A 241 1.37 14.76 19.63
C GLY A 241 0.29 13.75 19.22
N HIS A 242 -0.18 13.78 17.98
CA HIS A 242 -1.12 12.80 17.41
C HIS A 242 -0.35 11.71 16.65
N GLY A 243 0.19 10.75 17.39
CA GLY A 243 1.05 9.69 16.84
C GLY A 243 0.44 8.94 15.64
N ASP A 244 -0.88 8.73 15.61
CA ASP A 244 -1.56 8.08 14.50
C ASP A 244 -1.49 8.88 13.18
N LEU A 245 -1.59 10.21 13.26
CA LEU A 245 -1.45 11.11 12.10
C LEU A 245 0.01 11.29 11.71
N MET A 246 0.91 11.33 12.71
CA MET A 246 2.34 11.43 12.45
C MET A 246 2.86 10.21 11.66
N LEU A 247 2.43 9.00 11.99
CA LEU A 247 2.79 7.80 11.22
C LEU A 247 2.36 7.90 9.76
N LEU A 248 1.17 8.43 9.48
CA LEU A 248 0.68 8.64 8.11
C LEU A 248 1.49 9.68 7.34
N VAL A 249 1.83 10.80 7.98
CA VAL A 249 2.63 11.87 7.35
C VAL A 249 4.05 11.39 7.07
N LEU A 250 4.69 10.72 8.04
CA LEU A 250 6.04 10.17 7.86
C LEU A 250 6.07 9.09 6.76
N ALA A 251 5.04 8.23 6.70
CA ALA A 251 4.91 7.26 5.62
C ALA A 251 4.74 7.94 4.25
N TRP A 252 3.98 9.04 4.19
CA TRP A 252 3.78 9.79 2.96
C TRP A 252 5.05 10.46 2.45
N LEU A 253 5.94 10.93 3.34
CA LEU A 253 7.19 11.59 2.94
C LEU A 253 8.06 10.69 2.04
N TRP A 254 7.95 9.38 2.18
CA TRP A 254 8.66 8.46 1.29
C TRP A 254 8.19 8.53 -0.18
N LEU A 255 6.98 9.02 -0.46
CA LEU A 255 6.52 9.17 -1.85
C LEU A 255 7.35 10.23 -2.59
N PRO A 256 7.39 11.51 -2.17
CA PRO A 256 8.21 12.50 -2.86
C PRO A 256 9.71 12.17 -2.77
N LEU A 257 10.21 11.68 -1.63
CA LEU A 257 11.64 11.32 -1.49
C LEU A 257 12.02 10.15 -2.41
N GLY A 258 11.24 9.08 -2.43
CA GLY A 258 11.51 7.91 -3.27
C GLY A 258 11.39 8.22 -4.76
N LEU A 259 10.40 9.05 -5.17
CA LEU A 259 10.27 9.50 -6.55
C LEU A 259 11.44 10.43 -6.96
N ALA A 260 11.92 11.28 -6.05
CA ALA A 260 13.09 12.13 -6.31
C ALA A 260 14.35 11.26 -6.48
N LEU A 261 14.62 10.33 -5.58
CA LEU A 261 15.75 9.40 -5.69
C LEU A 261 15.69 8.58 -6.98
N LEU A 262 14.53 8.00 -7.29
CA LEU A 262 14.33 7.22 -8.52
C LEU A 262 14.56 8.09 -9.76
N GLY A 263 14.01 9.30 -9.78
CA GLY A 263 14.14 10.23 -10.89
C GLY A 263 15.59 10.69 -11.10
N LEU A 264 16.32 10.98 -10.03
CA LEU A 264 17.75 11.34 -10.09
C LEU A 264 18.59 10.16 -10.62
N GLY A 265 18.27 8.92 -10.22
CA GLY A 265 18.95 7.75 -10.76
C GLY A 265 18.69 7.53 -12.24
N LEU A 266 17.41 7.58 -12.67
CA LEU A 266 17.02 7.37 -14.07
C LEU A 266 17.52 8.49 -15.00
N THR A 267 17.71 9.71 -14.49
CA THR A 267 18.33 10.81 -15.27
C THR A 267 19.86 10.76 -15.27
N GLY A 268 20.48 9.82 -14.56
CA GLY A 268 21.93 9.72 -14.44
C GLY A 268 22.58 10.75 -13.49
N ALA A 269 21.79 11.54 -12.77
CA ALA A 269 22.31 12.54 -11.82
C ALA A 269 22.89 11.89 -10.55
N VAL A 270 22.49 10.65 -10.23
CA VAL A 270 22.98 9.86 -9.09
C VAL A 270 23.27 8.44 -9.55
N ALA A 271 24.50 7.97 -9.30
CA ALA A 271 24.95 6.63 -9.67
C ALA A 271 24.68 5.62 -8.52
N LEU A 272 23.41 5.25 -8.32
CA LEU A 272 23.00 4.22 -7.38
C LEU A 272 22.33 3.06 -8.12
N PRO A 273 22.49 1.82 -7.65
CA PRO A 273 21.79 0.68 -8.22
C PRO A 273 20.27 0.87 -8.21
N LEU A 274 19.59 0.49 -9.29
CA LEU A 274 18.13 0.59 -9.39
C LEU A 274 17.43 -0.14 -8.23
N SER A 275 18.00 -1.28 -7.78
CA SER A 275 17.50 -1.99 -6.61
C SER A 275 17.49 -1.14 -5.34
N THR A 276 18.51 -0.31 -5.12
CA THR A 276 18.56 0.61 -3.98
C THR A 276 17.50 1.71 -4.13
N LEU A 277 17.43 2.35 -5.29
CA LEU A 277 16.47 3.43 -5.57
C LEU A 277 15.01 2.97 -5.37
N THR A 278 14.68 1.76 -5.81
CA THR A 278 13.33 1.21 -5.69
C THR A 278 12.93 0.88 -4.25
N HIS A 279 13.88 0.59 -3.35
CA HIS A 279 13.56 0.29 -1.95
C HIS A 279 13.05 1.52 -1.17
N ALA A 280 13.34 2.74 -1.58
CA ALA A 280 12.72 3.94 -1.00
C ALA A 280 11.19 3.92 -1.20
N LEU A 281 10.72 3.47 -2.36
CA LEU A 281 9.29 3.38 -2.68
C LEU A 281 8.65 2.08 -2.17
N THR A 282 9.38 0.96 -2.14
CA THR A 282 8.82 -0.32 -1.70
C THR A 282 8.91 -0.50 -0.18
N MET A 283 10.07 -0.39 0.43
CA MET A 283 10.21 -0.48 1.89
C MET A 283 9.71 0.81 2.56
N GLY A 284 10.22 1.97 2.10
CA GLY A 284 9.88 3.27 2.66
C GLY A 284 8.41 3.59 2.50
N LEU A 285 7.93 3.80 1.28
CA LEU A 285 6.54 4.21 1.04
C LEU A 285 5.54 3.09 1.29
N MET A 286 5.65 1.99 0.54
CA MET A 286 4.64 0.91 0.57
C MET A 286 4.58 0.27 1.95
N GLY A 287 5.73 -0.14 2.52
CA GLY A 287 5.79 -0.76 3.85
C GLY A 287 5.25 0.15 4.94
N SER A 288 5.71 1.40 5.00
CA SER A 288 5.30 2.36 6.02
C SER A 288 3.82 2.76 5.89
N MET A 289 3.32 2.99 4.67
CA MET A 289 1.93 3.38 4.45
C MET A 289 0.97 2.23 4.78
N VAL A 290 1.31 1.01 4.39
CA VAL A 290 0.54 -0.18 4.74
C VAL A 290 0.46 -0.34 6.25
N LEU A 291 1.60 -0.25 6.97
CA LEU A 291 1.59 -0.31 8.43
C LEU A 291 0.75 0.82 9.04
N ALA A 292 0.97 2.06 8.62
CA ALA A 292 0.26 3.23 9.18
C ALA A 292 -1.27 3.12 9.01
N VAL A 293 -1.73 2.61 7.86
CA VAL A 293 -3.16 2.41 7.60
C VAL A 293 -3.70 1.19 8.36
N MET A 294 -3.01 0.06 8.34
CA MET A 294 -3.43 -1.14 9.05
C MET A 294 -3.53 -0.91 10.55
N ALA A 295 -2.55 -0.22 11.15
CA ALA A 295 -2.50 0.04 12.58
C ALA A 295 -3.76 0.78 13.08
N ARG A 296 -4.37 1.61 12.26
CA ARG A 296 -5.62 2.32 12.61
C ARG A 296 -6.78 1.38 12.92
N ALA A 297 -6.76 0.15 12.40
CA ALA A 297 -7.80 -0.84 12.69
C ALA A 297 -7.75 -1.36 14.13
N TRP A 298 -6.57 -1.38 14.78
CA TRP A 298 -6.41 -1.89 16.15
C TRP A 298 -5.97 -0.85 17.18
N MET A 299 -5.66 0.39 16.76
CA MET A 299 -5.33 1.47 17.68
C MET A 299 -6.42 1.69 18.72
N ALA A 300 -6.03 1.99 19.95
CA ALA A 300 -6.95 2.39 21.00
C ALA A 300 -7.70 3.67 20.59
N ARG A 301 -8.95 3.79 21.04
CA ARG A 301 -9.81 4.94 20.75
C ARG A 301 -9.98 5.79 21.99
N ALA A 302 -9.61 7.05 21.89
CA ALA A 302 -9.97 8.12 22.82
C ALA A 302 -11.03 9.03 22.16
N PRO A 303 -11.71 9.90 22.92
CA PRO A 303 -12.67 10.83 22.35
C PRO A 303 -12.11 11.60 21.14
N GLY A 304 -12.71 11.39 19.98
CA GLY A 304 -12.33 12.03 18.71
C GLY A 304 -10.96 11.67 18.15
N ARG A 305 -10.16 10.75 18.70
CA ARG A 305 -8.81 10.40 18.21
C ARG A 305 -8.49 8.92 18.32
N LEU A 306 -7.55 8.46 17.50
CA LEU A 306 -6.87 7.19 17.66
C LEU A 306 -5.55 7.42 18.44
N VAL A 307 -5.18 6.44 19.24
CA VAL A 307 -3.95 6.50 20.04
C VAL A 307 -2.98 5.43 19.56
N ALA A 308 -1.87 5.86 18.98
CA ALA A 308 -0.80 4.96 18.61
C ALA A 308 -0.08 4.48 19.88
N GLY A 309 -0.12 3.18 20.15
CA GLY A 309 0.59 2.58 21.29
C GLY A 309 2.11 2.56 21.06
N ARG A 310 2.89 2.49 22.14
CA ARG A 310 4.36 2.45 22.09
C ARG A 310 4.88 1.34 21.16
N ALA A 311 4.27 0.16 21.20
CA ALA A 311 4.63 -0.95 20.31
C ALA A 311 4.46 -0.61 18.83
N THR A 312 3.36 0.05 18.45
CA THR A 312 3.11 0.47 17.06
C THR A 312 4.15 1.50 16.61
N ILE A 313 4.50 2.46 17.48
CA ILE A 313 5.52 3.48 17.20
C ILE A 313 6.89 2.81 17.05
N ALA A 314 7.25 1.89 17.96
CA ALA A 314 8.52 1.16 17.90
C ALA A 314 8.68 0.34 16.63
N VAL A 315 7.64 -0.43 16.24
CA VAL A 315 7.64 -1.20 14.99
C VAL A 315 7.78 -0.28 13.78
N PHE A 316 7.07 0.86 13.77
CA PHE A 316 7.20 1.83 12.69
C PHE A 316 8.64 2.39 12.63
N ALA A 317 9.24 2.74 13.77
CA ALA A 317 10.63 3.21 13.82
C ALA A 317 11.62 2.14 13.30
N VAL A 318 11.43 0.87 13.68
CA VAL A 318 12.26 -0.23 13.16
C VAL A 318 12.16 -0.32 11.65
N LEU A 319 10.96 -0.22 11.07
CA LEU A 319 10.79 -0.21 9.61
C LEU A 319 11.50 0.98 8.94
N GLN A 320 11.46 2.18 9.55
CA GLN A 320 12.19 3.34 9.03
C GLN A 320 13.71 3.10 9.07
N LEU A 321 14.23 2.63 10.19
CA LEU A 321 15.66 2.33 10.33
C LEU A 321 16.11 1.24 9.37
N THR A 322 15.31 0.19 9.19
CA THR A 322 15.59 -0.89 8.23
C THR A 322 15.63 -0.36 6.80
N THR A 323 14.70 0.53 6.44
CA THR A 323 14.67 1.19 5.13
C THR A 323 15.91 2.05 4.93
N LEU A 324 16.25 2.91 5.89
CA LEU A 324 17.44 3.77 5.81
C LEU A 324 18.73 2.94 5.71
N SER A 325 18.83 1.87 6.50
CA SER A 325 19.98 0.94 6.42
C SER A 325 20.08 0.31 5.03
N ARG A 326 18.95 -0.11 4.43
CA ARG A 326 18.92 -0.69 3.07
C ARG A 326 19.32 0.32 1.99
N LEU A 327 19.02 1.60 2.19
CA LEU A 327 19.41 2.66 1.25
C LEU A 327 20.87 3.07 1.41
N ALA A 328 21.40 3.08 2.64
CA ALA A 328 22.79 3.44 2.94
C ALA A 328 23.78 2.34 2.58
N LEU A 329 23.37 1.09 2.71
CA LEU A 329 24.18 -0.09 2.39
C LEU A 329 23.70 -0.63 1.04
N SER A 330 24.54 -0.56 0.02
CA SER A 330 24.23 -1.03 -1.34
C SER A 330 23.86 -2.52 -1.37
N GLU A 331 24.42 -3.32 -0.46
CA GLU A 331 24.01 -4.69 -0.17
C GLU A 331 23.21 -4.72 1.12
N ALA A 332 22.16 -5.57 1.15
CA ALA A 332 21.36 -5.74 2.36
C ALA A 332 22.26 -6.31 3.46
N GLY A 333 22.66 -5.47 4.39
CA GLY A 333 23.40 -5.92 5.56
C GLY A 333 22.64 -7.05 6.28
N PRO A 334 23.33 -7.98 6.93
CA PRO A 334 22.74 -9.20 7.53
C PRO A 334 21.63 -8.90 8.54
N ALA A 335 21.59 -7.69 9.10
CA ALA A 335 20.57 -7.25 10.05
C ALA A 335 19.26 -6.76 9.39
N VAL A 336 19.25 -6.37 8.12
CA VAL A 336 18.08 -5.78 7.45
C VAL A 336 16.93 -6.78 7.34
N VAL A 337 17.23 -8.01 6.90
CA VAL A 337 16.22 -9.06 6.72
C VAL A 337 15.58 -9.48 8.05
N PRO A 338 16.33 -9.86 9.09
CA PRO A 338 15.73 -10.24 10.36
C PRO A 338 15.00 -9.08 11.05
N ALA A 339 15.50 -7.84 10.98
CA ALA A 339 14.82 -6.70 11.55
C ALA A 339 13.46 -6.43 10.88
N TRP A 340 13.39 -6.50 9.56
CA TRP A 340 12.15 -6.40 8.80
C TRP A 340 11.17 -7.54 9.17
N ALA A 341 11.65 -8.79 9.16
CA ALA A 341 10.84 -9.95 9.51
C ALA A 341 10.28 -9.87 10.94
N CYS A 342 11.11 -9.48 11.91
CA CYS A 342 10.68 -9.25 13.30
C CYS A 342 9.62 -8.16 13.40
N ALA A 343 9.81 -7.03 12.73
CA ALA A 343 8.84 -5.94 12.72
C ALA A 343 7.48 -6.41 12.19
N TRP A 344 7.42 -7.09 11.04
CA TRP A 344 6.18 -7.58 10.46
C TRP A 344 5.56 -8.75 11.24
N THR A 345 6.36 -9.58 11.89
CA THR A 345 5.86 -10.61 12.83
C THR A 345 5.11 -9.96 14.01
N LEU A 346 5.64 -8.88 14.59
CA LEU A 346 4.94 -8.12 15.63
C LEU A 346 3.64 -7.51 15.10
N VAL A 347 3.61 -7.00 13.87
CA VAL A 347 2.38 -6.51 13.23
C VAL A 347 1.38 -7.64 13.05
N ALA A 348 1.80 -8.82 12.58
CA ALA A 348 0.95 -9.99 12.43
C ALA A 348 0.33 -10.43 13.76
N GLN A 349 1.10 -10.40 14.86
CA GLN A 349 0.59 -10.67 16.21
C GLN A 349 -0.48 -9.65 16.63
N HIS A 350 -0.30 -8.36 16.32
CA HIS A 350 -1.31 -7.33 16.59
C HIS A 350 -2.59 -7.58 15.75
N CYS A 351 -2.46 -7.93 14.48
CA CYS A 351 -3.59 -8.31 13.62
C CYS A 351 -4.33 -9.54 14.18
N ALA A 352 -3.60 -10.58 14.59
CA ALA A 352 -4.18 -11.77 15.17
C ALA A 352 -4.95 -11.46 16.46
N ARG A 353 -4.37 -10.69 17.38
CA ARG A 353 -5.05 -10.24 18.61
C ARG A 353 -6.29 -9.37 18.30
N ALA A 354 -6.22 -8.50 17.31
CA ALA A 354 -7.35 -7.68 16.88
C ALA A 354 -8.50 -8.53 16.32
N SER A 355 -8.20 -9.67 15.69
CA SER A 355 -9.22 -10.58 15.17
C SER A 355 -10.04 -11.28 16.28
N LEU A 356 -9.55 -11.28 17.51
CA LEU A 356 -10.25 -11.84 18.67
C LEU A 356 -11.18 -10.83 19.36
N ARG A 357 -11.02 -9.52 19.05
CA ARG A 357 -11.79 -8.43 19.69
C ARG A 357 -12.93 -7.97 18.79
N PRO A 358 -13.97 -7.31 19.31
CA PRO A 358 -15.02 -6.68 18.49
C PRO A 358 -14.42 -5.72 17.47
N VAL A 359 -14.94 -5.77 16.22
CA VAL A 359 -14.50 -4.85 15.17
C VAL A 359 -15.06 -3.46 15.44
N PRO A 360 -14.21 -2.47 15.69
CA PRO A 360 -14.68 -1.12 15.92
C PRO A 360 -15.17 -0.48 14.61
N ARG A 361 -16.23 0.29 14.68
CA ARG A 361 -16.77 1.03 13.52
C ARG A 361 -16.89 2.52 13.85
N PRO A 362 -16.40 3.41 12.96
CA PRO A 362 -15.68 3.13 11.71
C PRO A 362 -14.30 2.48 11.96
N VAL A 363 -13.82 1.62 11.03
CA VAL A 363 -12.62 0.79 11.23
C VAL A 363 -11.35 1.64 11.35
N PHE A 364 -11.17 2.63 10.48
CA PHE A 364 -9.91 3.37 10.32
C PHE A 364 -9.94 4.78 10.94
N SER A 365 -11.01 5.16 11.61
CA SER A 365 -11.14 6.48 12.25
C SER A 365 -11.84 6.38 13.61
N ALA A 366 -11.54 7.30 14.52
CA ALA A 366 -12.32 7.45 15.74
C ALA A 366 -13.73 8.00 15.42
N ARG A 367 -14.76 7.61 16.18
CA ARG A 367 -16.03 8.30 16.15
C ARG A 367 -15.81 9.75 16.61
N ARG A 368 -16.43 10.72 15.96
CA ARG A 368 -16.60 12.03 16.56
C ARG A 368 -17.41 11.80 17.82
N GLY A 369 -16.90 12.23 18.99
CA GLY A 369 -17.71 12.32 20.19
C GLY A 369 -18.95 13.16 19.83
N GLY A 370 -20.12 12.62 20.10
CA GLY A 370 -21.38 13.36 19.97
C GLY A 370 -21.41 14.51 20.97
#